data_5cfc5772873df0a6e678b26397fe2ca4
#
_entry.id   5cfc5772873df0a6e678b26397fe2ca4
#
_cell.length_a   1.000
_cell.length_b   1.000
_cell.length_c   1.000
_cell.angle_alpha   90.00
_cell.angle_beta   90.00
_cell.angle_gamma   90.00
#
_symmetry.space_group_name_H-M   'P 1'
#
loop_
_entity.id
_entity.type
_entity.pdbx_description
1 polymer ?
#
loop_
_entity_poly.entity_id
_entity_poly.type
_entity_poly.pdbx_seq_one_letter_code
_entity_poly.pdbx_strand_id
1 'polypeptide(L)'
;QRQMCIRDSYNVVESQLAVQPLKWKVWGICKESCFHGIRVLHVPQKKFRNTFLRVLGFVYWHIISFLIGLFQRNIDVILSPSPPLTIGVINIWLAKIKGCKTIYNVQEIYPDILKRKDGLVIEQLRRMERYVYNNSTAVTTIDQVFYNVIAGRFKDKSKLCIIPNFVDTELYNSQGGNVECLNPHFFPATDSLKLLYAGNIGYAQDWEPLICLAEKTKGVSIEYFIIGEGVMKPVLEEKVRELELDNVHILPYQPRSLMPSILAYSDIQFIFMNPEMEMQGFPSKVYTIMACGRPLLVCSGKDTPIINFLQEHGCAKLITEKSLEKKVGEMADWLNSVSKSELALLGRNGVEVIKRLYSKDVVTQKYVDLVEAL
;
A
#
# COMPACT_ATOMS: atom_id res chain seq x y z
N GLN A 1 28.73 2.57 1.82
CA GLN A 1 28.04 1.82 2.89
C GLN A 1 27.45 0.54 2.30
N ARG A 2 27.73 -0.63 2.91
CA ARG A 2 27.18 -1.91 2.45
C ARG A 2 25.81 -2.11 3.12
N GLN A 3 24.76 -1.89 2.36
CA GLN A 3 23.41 -2.23 2.80
C GLN A 3 23.14 -3.73 2.59
N MET A 4 22.48 -4.34 3.55
CA MET A 4 22.07 -5.74 3.49
C MET A 4 20.59 -5.84 3.87
N CYS A 5 19.84 -6.56 3.06
CA CYS A 5 18.43 -6.86 3.31
C CYS A 5 18.25 -8.36 3.59
N ILE A 6 17.61 -8.71 4.69
CA ILE A 6 17.16 -10.08 4.97
C ILE A 6 15.66 -10.11 4.70
N ARG A 7 15.23 -10.90 3.74
CA ARG A 7 13.85 -10.94 3.29
C ARG A 7 13.31 -12.36 3.28
N ASP A 8 12.03 -12.48 3.60
CA ASP A 8 11.25 -13.70 3.43
C ASP A 8 10.96 -13.95 1.94
N SER A 9 11.40 -15.07 1.39
CA SER A 9 11.21 -15.35 -0.02
C SER A 9 10.90 -16.82 -0.32
N TYR A 10 9.61 -17.10 -0.54
CA TYR A 10 9.20 -18.21 -1.38
C TYR A 10 8.17 -17.71 -2.40
N ASN A 11 8.51 -17.75 -3.68
CA ASN A 11 7.67 -17.55 -4.87
C ASN A 11 7.25 -16.15 -5.33
N VAL A 12 7.34 -15.09 -4.53
CA VAL A 12 6.89 -13.75 -5.00
C VAL A 12 8.05 -12.89 -5.48
N VAL A 13 9.25 -13.18 -5.05
CA VAL A 13 10.41 -12.30 -5.22
C VAL A 13 11.24 -12.58 -6.46
N GLU A 14 11.22 -13.81 -6.97
CA GLU A 14 11.95 -14.15 -8.21
C GLU A 14 11.43 -13.35 -9.42
N SER A 15 10.14 -13.01 -9.44
CA SER A 15 9.55 -12.19 -10.51
C SER A 15 9.67 -10.67 -10.27
N GLN A 16 9.88 -10.22 -9.04
CA GLN A 16 9.90 -8.79 -8.70
C GLN A 16 11.31 -8.22 -8.48
N LEU A 17 12.26 -9.07 -8.09
CA LEU A 17 13.69 -8.74 -7.99
C LEU A 17 14.46 -9.43 -9.13
N ALA A 18 13.88 -9.46 -10.30
CA ALA A 18 14.28 -10.21 -11.49
C ALA A 18 15.66 -9.80 -12.04
N VAL A 19 16.73 -9.88 -11.27
CA VAL A 19 17.99 -9.36 -11.80
C VAL A 19 19.15 -10.34 -11.73
N GLN A 20 19.13 -11.37 -10.88
CA GLN A 20 20.23 -12.35 -10.91
C GLN A 20 19.81 -13.71 -10.34
N PRO A 21 20.37 -14.81 -10.85
CA PRO A 21 20.09 -16.14 -10.32
C PRO A 21 20.48 -16.21 -8.84
N LEU A 22 19.55 -16.66 -8.00
CA LEU A 22 19.76 -16.86 -6.58
C LEU A 22 20.83 -17.95 -6.36
N LYS A 23 21.93 -17.59 -5.73
CA LYS A 23 23.00 -18.54 -5.36
C LYS A 23 22.84 -18.96 -3.91
N TRP A 24 22.95 -20.27 -3.64
CA TRP A 24 23.00 -20.76 -2.27
C TRP A 24 24.26 -20.31 -1.57
N LYS A 25 24.10 -19.77 -0.36
CA LYS A 25 25.22 -19.40 0.52
C LYS A 25 24.91 -19.77 1.98
N VAL A 26 25.91 -19.58 2.82
CA VAL A 26 25.83 -19.88 4.26
C VAL A 26 25.35 -21.33 4.48
N TRP A 27 26.18 -22.29 4.02
CA TRP A 27 25.98 -23.73 4.25
C TRP A 27 24.64 -24.26 3.71
N GLY A 28 24.09 -23.64 2.66
CA GLY A 28 22.79 -24.00 2.10
C GLY A 28 21.57 -23.48 2.88
N ILE A 29 21.76 -22.65 3.92
CA ILE A 29 20.68 -22.15 4.77
C ILE A 29 19.95 -20.95 4.15
N CYS A 30 20.66 -20.12 3.37
CA CYS A 30 20.05 -18.98 2.69
C CYS A 30 20.49 -18.86 1.24
N LYS A 31 19.68 -18.17 0.44
CA LYS A 31 20.01 -17.76 -0.92
C LYS A 31 20.49 -16.30 -0.90
N GLU A 32 21.35 -15.93 -1.84
CA GLU A 32 21.86 -14.56 -1.96
C GLU A 32 21.55 -14.00 -3.34
N SER A 33 21.13 -12.74 -3.38
CA SER A 33 21.01 -11.94 -4.59
C SER A 33 21.60 -10.55 -4.36
N CYS A 34 21.73 -9.77 -5.44
CA CYS A 34 22.12 -8.37 -5.37
C CYS A 34 21.06 -7.53 -6.07
N PHE A 35 20.60 -6.47 -5.41
CA PHE A 35 19.60 -5.55 -5.95
C PHE A 35 20.14 -4.11 -5.85
N HIS A 36 20.40 -3.47 -6.97
CA HIS A 36 21.01 -2.12 -7.05
C HIS A 36 22.24 -1.95 -6.13
N GLY A 37 23.16 -2.92 -6.14
CA GLY A 37 24.34 -2.91 -5.27
C GLY A 37 24.08 -3.34 -3.82
N ILE A 38 22.83 -3.57 -3.43
CA ILE A 38 22.46 -4.04 -2.09
C ILE A 38 22.52 -5.56 -2.07
N ARG A 39 23.28 -6.11 -1.13
CA ARG A 39 23.31 -7.55 -0.88
C ARG A 39 22.04 -7.99 -0.17
N VAL A 40 21.29 -8.93 -0.77
CA VAL A 40 20.04 -9.46 -0.23
C VAL A 40 20.24 -10.93 0.15
N LEU A 41 19.95 -11.27 1.41
CA LEU A 41 19.95 -12.64 1.90
C LEU A 41 18.51 -13.11 2.07
N HIS A 42 18.17 -14.21 1.39
CA HIS A 42 16.84 -14.79 1.39
C HIS A 42 16.81 -16.03 2.29
N VAL A 43 16.08 -15.94 3.39
CA VAL A 43 15.85 -17.10 4.27
C VAL A 43 14.65 -17.87 3.72
N PRO A 44 14.83 -19.12 3.25
CA PRO A 44 13.75 -19.92 2.69
C PRO A 44 12.67 -20.22 3.73
N GLN A 45 11.41 -19.94 3.38
CA GLN A 45 10.25 -20.27 4.21
C GLN A 45 9.17 -20.93 3.36
N LYS A 46 8.74 -22.14 3.76
CA LYS A 46 7.62 -22.82 3.10
C LYS A 46 6.30 -22.43 3.72
N LYS A 47 5.33 -22.04 2.88
CA LYS A 47 3.95 -21.83 3.31
C LYS A 47 3.23 -23.17 3.51
N PHE A 48 3.10 -23.60 4.75
CA PHE A 48 2.36 -24.80 5.09
C PHE A 48 0.86 -24.52 5.24
N ARG A 49 0.00 -25.47 4.86
CA ARG A 49 -1.45 -25.40 5.15
C ARG A 49 -1.73 -25.60 6.63
N ASN A 50 -0.96 -26.46 7.29
CA ASN A 50 -1.06 -26.75 8.71
C ASN A 50 -0.56 -25.55 9.56
N THR A 51 -1.37 -25.10 10.52
CA THR A 51 -1.08 -23.95 11.36
C THR A 51 0.15 -24.16 12.26
N PHE A 52 0.32 -25.37 12.81
CA PHE A 52 1.48 -25.69 13.65
C PHE A 52 2.79 -25.59 12.86
N LEU A 53 2.83 -26.17 11.65
CA LEU A 53 3.99 -26.06 10.76
C LEU A 53 4.27 -24.62 10.32
N ARG A 54 3.22 -23.79 10.17
CA ARG A 54 3.40 -22.35 9.90
C ARG A 54 4.09 -21.64 11.06
N VAL A 55 3.70 -21.95 12.30
CA VAL A 55 4.33 -21.39 13.50
C VAL A 55 5.80 -21.84 13.60
N LEU A 56 6.08 -23.12 13.35
CA LEU A 56 7.47 -23.61 13.31
C LEU A 56 8.30 -22.92 12.23
N GLY A 57 7.75 -22.76 11.03
CA GLY A 57 8.42 -22.00 9.95
C GLY A 57 8.68 -20.56 10.30
N PHE A 58 7.75 -19.91 11.00
CA PHE A 58 7.90 -18.55 11.50
C PHE A 58 9.03 -18.44 12.54
N VAL A 59 9.07 -19.34 13.52
CA VAL A 59 10.14 -19.41 14.53
C VAL A 59 11.48 -19.69 13.87
N TYR A 60 11.54 -20.67 12.97
CA TYR A 60 12.74 -20.97 12.17
C TYR A 60 13.28 -19.73 11.46
N TRP A 61 12.41 -18.99 10.77
CA TRP A 61 12.80 -17.77 10.04
C TRP A 61 13.41 -16.72 10.97
N HIS A 62 12.83 -16.52 12.16
CA HIS A 62 13.35 -15.57 13.15
C HIS A 62 14.72 -15.99 13.69
N ILE A 63 14.89 -17.27 14.02
CA ILE A 63 16.16 -17.80 14.52
C ILE A 63 17.25 -17.65 13.46
N ILE A 64 16.98 -18.06 12.23
CA ILE A 64 17.98 -17.99 11.15
C ILE A 64 18.32 -16.52 10.82
N SER A 65 17.32 -15.64 10.77
CA SER A 65 17.57 -14.21 10.53
C SER A 65 18.41 -13.58 11.64
N PHE A 66 18.15 -13.93 12.89
CA PHE A 66 18.95 -13.50 14.04
C PHE A 66 20.40 -13.99 13.95
N LEU A 67 20.60 -15.28 13.66
CA LEU A 67 21.95 -15.87 13.53
C LEU A 67 22.71 -15.22 12.36
N ILE A 68 22.06 -15.05 11.20
CA ILE A 68 22.67 -14.35 10.05
C ILE A 68 23.05 -12.92 10.46
N GLY A 69 22.19 -12.21 11.17
CA GLY A 69 22.45 -10.87 11.68
C GLY A 69 23.65 -10.82 12.63
N LEU A 70 23.81 -11.82 13.52
CA LEU A 70 24.98 -11.91 14.44
C LEU A 70 26.31 -11.98 13.70
N PHE A 71 26.36 -12.65 12.56
CA PHE A 71 27.59 -12.80 11.78
C PHE A 71 27.88 -11.64 10.82
N GLN A 72 26.97 -10.66 10.69
CA GLN A 72 27.27 -9.46 9.91
C GLN A 72 28.21 -8.54 10.70
N ARG A 73 29.14 -7.90 10.01
CA ARG A 73 30.13 -6.98 10.59
C ARG A 73 29.85 -5.55 10.12
N ASN A 74 30.29 -4.57 10.91
CA ASN A 74 30.21 -3.14 10.58
C ASN A 74 28.76 -2.71 10.29
N ILE A 75 27.87 -2.95 11.27
CA ILE A 75 26.46 -2.55 11.23
C ILE A 75 26.30 -1.35 12.18
N ASP A 76 25.91 -0.21 11.64
CA ASP A 76 25.63 1.00 12.40
C ASP A 76 24.16 1.09 12.77
N VAL A 77 23.25 0.70 11.86
CA VAL A 77 21.82 0.80 12.04
C VAL A 77 21.10 -0.46 11.52
N ILE A 78 20.10 -0.94 12.28
CA ILE A 78 19.20 -1.99 11.87
C ILE A 78 17.83 -1.38 11.67
N LEU A 79 17.32 -1.38 10.42
CA LEU A 79 15.98 -0.94 10.08
C LEU A 79 15.07 -2.16 9.88
N SER A 80 13.90 -2.16 10.50
CA SER A 80 12.91 -3.22 10.34
C SER A 80 11.49 -2.70 10.18
N PRO A 81 10.74 -3.17 9.18
CA PRO A 81 9.33 -2.84 9.05
C PRO A 81 8.44 -3.76 9.91
N SER A 82 7.29 -3.26 10.35
CA SER A 82 6.18 -4.07 10.84
C SER A 82 5.22 -4.42 9.68
N PRO A 83 4.42 -5.52 9.77
CA PRO A 83 4.57 -6.67 10.66
C PRO A 83 5.70 -7.62 10.26
N PRO A 84 6.12 -8.55 11.08
CA PRO A 84 5.57 -8.88 12.40
C PRO A 84 6.26 -8.09 13.53
N LEU A 85 5.53 -7.87 14.63
CA LEU A 85 6.04 -7.14 15.80
C LEU A 85 7.28 -7.83 16.45
N THR A 86 7.36 -9.15 16.35
CA THR A 86 8.47 -9.95 16.87
C THR A 86 9.82 -9.64 16.23
N ILE A 87 9.84 -9.14 15.00
CA ILE A 87 11.08 -8.74 14.34
C ILE A 87 11.71 -7.53 15.04
N GLY A 88 10.88 -6.60 15.54
CA GLY A 88 11.35 -5.47 16.33
C GLY A 88 12.06 -5.92 17.62
N VAL A 89 11.52 -6.94 18.32
CA VAL A 89 12.16 -7.50 19.53
C VAL A 89 13.52 -8.09 19.19
N ILE A 90 13.58 -8.91 18.14
CA ILE A 90 14.82 -9.57 17.70
C ILE A 90 15.88 -8.56 17.28
N ASN A 91 15.48 -7.52 16.55
CA ASN A 91 16.40 -6.49 16.11
C ASN A 91 16.93 -5.63 17.27
N ILE A 92 16.12 -5.37 18.30
CA ILE A 92 16.60 -4.73 19.53
C ILE A 92 17.65 -5.58 20.24
N TRP A 93 17.43 -6.90 20.35
CA TRP A 93 18.42 -7.80 20.97
C TRP A 93 19.72 -7.86 20.15
N LEU A 94 19.59 -7.99 18.83
CA LEU A 94 20.73 -7.99 17.93
C LEU A 94 21.52 -6.66 18.02
N ALA A 95 20.81 -5.53 18.06
CA ALA A 95 21.44 -4.23 18.18
C ALA A 95 22.17 -4.05 19.52
N LYS A 96 21.62 -4.53 20.62
CA LYS A 96 22.30 -4.53 21.94
C LYS A 96 23.59 -5.34 21.91
N ILE A 97 23.59 -6.51 21.26
CA ILE A 97 24.79 -7.36 21.14
C ILE A 97 25.85 -6.67 20.26
N LYS A 98 25.43 -5.98 19.22
CA LYS A 98 26.34 -5.35 18.25
C LYS A 98 26.71 -3.90 18.58
N GLY A 99 26.08 -3.29 19.56
CA GLY A 99 26.30 -1.87 19.90
C GLY A 99 25.81 -0.90 18.81
N CYS A 100 24.80 -1.28 18.02
CA CYS A 100 24.29 -0.46 16.93
C CYS A 100 22.87 0.11 17.23
N LYS A 101 22.40 1.02 16.38
CA LYS A 101 21.10 1.68 16.50
C LYS A 101 19.98 0.89 15.85
N THR A 102 18.72 1.18 16.22
CA THR A 102 17.55 0.53 15.61
C THR A 102 16.53 1.55 15.16
N ILE A 103 15.99 1.35 13.96
CA ILE A 103 14.81 2.05 13.44
C ILE A 103 13.70 1.02 13.23
N TYR A 104 12.56 1.23 13.87
CA TYR A 104 11.38 0.37 13.68
C TYR A 104 10.33 1.13 12.88
N ASN A 105 10.03 0.65 11.67
CA ASN A 105 9.07 1.27 10.77
C ASN A 105 7.68 0.66 10.95
N VAL A 106 6.71 1.45 11.42
CA VAL A 106 5.33 1.02 11.67
C VAL A 106 4.51 1.21 10.39
N GLN A 107 4.30 0.11 9.67
CA GLN A 107 3.44 0.05 8.48
C GLN A 107 2.02 -0.39 8.81
N GLU A 108 1.84 -1.09 9.93
CA GLU A 108 0.56 -1.53 10.48
C GLU A 108 0.61 -1.45 12.01
N ILE A 109 -0.46 -0.98 12.62
CA ILE A 109 -0.55 -0.86 14.08
C ILE A 109 -0.99 -2.20 14.67
N TYR A 110 -0.03 -2.94 15.17
CA TYR A 110 -0.24 -4.23 15.82
C TYR A 110 -0.30 -4.04 17.34
N PRO A 111 -1.25 -4.63 18.09
CA PRO A 111 -2.25 -5.62 17.66
C PRO A 111 -3.59 -5.06 17.18
N ASP A 112 -3.76 -3.76 17.01
CA ASP A 112 -5.06 -3.11 16.77
C ASP A 112 -5.73 -3.57 15.46
N ILE A 113 -4.92 -3.97 14.46
CA ILE A 113 -5.41 -4.53 13.20
C ILE A 113 -6.10 -5.91 13.36
N LEU A 114 -5.92 -6.58 14.50
CA LEU A 114 -6.55 -7.88 14.72
C LEU A 114 -8.04 -7.72 15.03
N LYS A 115 -8.88 -8.58 14.43
CA LYS A 115 -10.33 -8.59 14.69
C LYS A 115 -10.66 -8.80 16.17
N ARG A 116 -9.82 -9.54 16.90
CA ARG A 116 -9.98 -9.80 18.33
C ARG A 116 -9.30 -8.68 19.12
N LYS A 117 -10.08 -7.92 19.90
CA LYS A 117 -9.57 -6.74 20.63
C LYS A 117 -9.15 -7.03 22.07
N ASP A 118 -9.53 -8.19 22.64
CA ASP A 118 -9.34 -8.54 24.04
C ASP A 118 -8.77 -9.95 24.24
N GLY A 119 -8.18 -10.18 25.42
CA GLY A 119 -7.64 -11.46 25.87
C GLY A 119 -6.14 -11.42 26.15
N LEU A 120 -5.65 -12.45 26.88
CA LEU A 120 -4.26 -12.54 27.31
C LEU A 120 -3.24 -12.39 26.17
N VAL A 121 -3.55 -12.94 25.00
CA VAL A 121 -2.66 -12.84 23.83
C VAL A 121 -2.54 -11.40 23.35
N ILE A 122 -3.65 -10.69 23.27
CA ILE A 122 -3.67 -9.27 22.86
C ILE A 122 -2.89 -8.42 23.86
N GLU A 123 -3.05 -8.68 25.15
CA GLU A 123 -2.31 -7.96 26.18
C GLU A 123 -0.80 -8.20 26.08
N GLN A 124 -0.36 -9.44 25.84
CA GLN A 124 1.05 -9.74 25.59
C GLN A 124 1.58 -9.05 24.33
N LEU A 125 0.80 -9.01 23.26
CA LEU A 125 1.18 -8.28 22.04
C LEU A 125 1.30 -6.77 22.31
N ARG A 126 0.41 -6.18 23.10
CA ARG A 126 0.50 -4.76 23.51
C ARG A 126 1.72 -4.48 24.41
N ARG A 127 2.08 -5.42 25.29
CA ARG A 127 3.32 -5.32 26.07
C ARG A 127 4.56 -5.38 25.17
N MET A 128 4.54 -6.29 24.19
CA MET A 128 5.61 -6.42 23.21
C MET A 128 5.73 -5.18 22.34
N GLU A 129 4.61 -4.61 21.87
CA GLU A 129 4.57 -3.35 21.12
C GLU A 129 5.21 -2.21 21.92
N ARG A 130 4.78 -1.99 23.17
CA ARG A 130 5.39 -0.98 24.05
C ARG A 130 6.88 -1.23 24.29
N TYR A 131 7.28 -2.49 24.40
CA TYR A 131 8.69 -2.85 24.51
C TYR A 131 9.47 -2.42 23.26
N VAL A 132 8.97 -2.74 22.07
CA VAL A 132 9.61 -2.39 20.79
C VAL A 132 9.70 -0.87 20.64
N TYR A 133 8.61 -0.14 20.85
CA TYR A 133 8.60 1.31 20.68
C TYR A 133 9.57 2.02 21.65
N ASN A 134 9.62 1.57 22.91
CA ASN A 134 10.45 2.25 23.92
C ASN A 134 11.92 1.84 23.89
N ASN A 135 12.27 0.69 23.30
CA ASN A 135 13.65 0.21 23.21
C ASN A 135 14.29 0.40 21.84
N SER A 136 13.52 0.78 20.81
CA SER A 136 14.09 1.22 19.55
C SER A 136 14.75 2.59 19.71
N THR A 137 15.79 2.86 18.91
CA THR A 137 16.45 4.17 18.90
C THR A 137 15.53 5.21 18.27
N ALA A 138 14.91 4.87 17.14
CA ALA A 138 13.86 5.65 16.52
C ALA A 138 12.72 4.73 16.05
N VAL A 139 11.51 5.31 15.94
CA VAL A 139 10.34 4.65 15.38
C VAL A 139 9.75 5.56 14.31
N THR A 140 9.51 5.02 13.13
CA THR A 140 8.87 5.77 12.05
C THR A 140 7.47 5.26 11.81
N THR A 141 6.57 6.13 11.41
CA THR A 141 5.21 5.79 10.98
C THR A 141 4.87 6.50 9.67
N ILE A 142 3.84 6.02 9.00
CA ILE A 142 3.57 6.40 7.60
C ILE A 142 2.77 7.70 7.46
N ASP A 143 1.99 8.07 8.49
CA ASP A 143 1.13 9.25 8.44
C ASP A 143 0.80 9.81 9.83
N GLN A 144 0.11 10.95 9.85
CA GLN A 144 -0.32 11.61 11.08
C GLN A 144 -1.38 10.82 11.84
N VAL A 145 -2.21 10.04 11.16
CA VAL A 145 -3.26 9.20 11.81
C VAL A 145 -2.59 8.13 12.66
N PHE A 146 -1.64 7.39 12.06
CA PHE A 146 -0.85 6.40 12.79
C PHE A 146 -0.06 7.03 13.92
N TYR A 147 0.57 8.20 13.68
CA TYR A 147 1.27 8.94 14.71
C TYR A 147 0.37 9.22 15.91
N ASN A 148 -0.82 9.76 15.70
CA ASN A 148 -1.76 10.11 16.76
C ASN A 148 -2.21 8.88 17.57
N VAL A 149 -2.40 7.74 16.90
CA VAL A 149 -2.80 6.48 17.55
C VAL A 149 -1.69 5.93 18.45
N ILE A 150 -0.44 5.95 18.00
CA ILE A 150 0.65 5.27 18.73
C ILE A 150 1.45 6.19 19.65
N ALA A 151 1.38 7.52 19.47
CA ALA A 151 2.16 8.48 20.24
C ALA A 151 1.97 8.36 21.76
N GLY A 152 0.74 8.02 22.20
CA GLY A 152 0.45 7.77 23.63
C GLY A 152 1.08 6.51 24.23
N ARG A 153 1.69 5.65 23.40
CA ARG A 153 2.33 4.39 23.81
C ARG A 153 3.83 4.54 24.10
N PHE A 154 4.37 5.72 23.82
CA PHE A 154 5.77 6.05 24.03
C PHE A 154 6.00 6.71 25.39
N LYS A 155 7.10 6.35 26.07
CA LYS A 155 7.62 7.09 27.20
C LYS A 155 8.29 8.40 26.75
N ASP A 156 8.99 8.33 25.62
CA ASP A 156 9.67 9.44 24.97
C ASP A 156 9.20 9.58 23.53
N LYS A 157 8.35 10.56 23.28
CA LYS A 157 7.76 10.83 21.95
C LYS A 157 8.77 11.40 20.93
N SER A 158 9.93 11.87 21.37
CA SER A 158 10.97 12.39 20.47
C SER A 158 11.53 11.31 19.54
N LYS A 159 11.35 10.05 19.90
CA LYS A 159 11.75 8.89 19.09
C LYS A 159 10.80 8.58 17.93
N LEU A 160 9.59 9.14 17.94
CA LEU A 160 8.56 8.88 16.93
C LEU A 160 8.55 10.00 15.89
N CYS A 161 8.73 9.62 14.63
CA CYS A 161 8.67 10.55 13.49
C CYS A 161 7.80 9.97 12.36
N ILE A 162 7.33 10.87 11.49
CA ILE A 162 6.52 10.51 10.31
C ILE A 162 7.43 10.47 9.08
N ILE A 163 7.60 9.28 8.51
CA ILE A 163 8.22 9.10 7.20
C ILE A 163 7.24 8.28 6.35
N PRO A 164 6.55 8.92 5.39
CA PRO A 164 5.51 8.28 4.62
C PRO A 164 6.07 7.23 3.66
N ASN A 165 5.19 6.40 3.12
CA ASN A 165 5.52 5.55 1.99
C ASN A 165 5.76 6.43 0.76
N PHE A 166 6.68 6.00 -0.10
CA PHE A 166 7.03 6.74 -1.32
C PHE A 166 6.47 6.10 -2.58
N VAL A 167 6.42 6.88 -3.63
CA VAL A 167 6.15 6.42 -4.99
C VAL A 167 7.44 6.52 -5.81
N ASP A 168 7.69 5.49 -6.59
CA ASP A 168 8.73 5.51 -7.62
C ASP A 168 8.21 6.36 -8.80
N THR A 169 8.60 7.63 -8.84
CA THR A 169 8.16 8.60 -9.84
C THR A 169 8.87 8.43 -11.19
N GLU A 170 9.89 7.59 -11.29
CA GLU A 170 10.45 7.18 -12.58
C GLU A 170 9.51 6.18 -13.27
N LEU A 171 8.95 5.25 -12.51
CA LEU A 171 8.02 4.25 -13.01
C LEU A 171 6.58 4.80 -13.16
N TYR A 172 6.12 5.57 -12.16
CA TYR A 172 4.77 6.12 -12.10
C TYR A 172 4.83 7.64 -12.26
N ASN A 173 4.51 8.12 -13.45
CA ASN A 173 4.48 9.54 -13.77
C ASN A 173 3.39 9.83 -14.81
N SER A 174 3.06 11.11 -15.01
CA SER A 174 1.97 11.55 -15.90
C SER A 174 2.25 11.33 -17.39
N GLN A 175 3.49 11.05 -17.77
CA GLN A 175 3.90 10.75 -19.15
C GLN A 175 4.26 9.27 -19.32
N GLY A 176 4.35 8.53 -18.21
CA GLY A 176 4.66 7.11 -18.20
C GLY A 176 3.42 6.28 -18.49
N GLY A 177 3.54 5.38 -19.42
CA GLY A 177 2.49 4.44 -19.77
C GLY A 177 2.18 4.49 -21.26
N ASN A 178 2.50 3.40 -21.94
CA ASN A 178 2.13 3.20 -23.33
C ASN A 178 0.81 2.43 -23.38
N VAL A 179 -0.28 3.13 -23.70
CA VAL A 179 -1.63 2.53 -23.81
C VAL A 179 -1.69 1.51 -24.95
N GLU A 180 -0.89 1.67 -25.99
CA GLU A 180 -0.84 0.75 -27.13
C GLU A 180 -0.34 -0.66 -26.76
N CYS A 181 0.37 -0.81 -25.63
CA CYS A 181 0.80 -2.12 -25.16
C CYS A 181 -0.30 -2.91 -24.43
N LEU A 182 -1.44 -2.29 -24.17
CA LEU A 182 -2.58 -2.94 -23.52
C LEU A 182 -3.33 -3.81 -24.50
N ASN A 183 -3.90 -4.93 -24.02
CA ASN A 183 -4.73 -5.79 -24.83
C ASN A 183 -6.05 -5.08 -25.20
N PRO A 184 -6.31 -4.81 -26.49
CA PRO A 184 -7.52 -4.09 -26.93
C PRO A 184 -8.84 -4.80 -26.57
N HIS A 185 -8.80 -6.11 -26.32
CA HIS A 185 -9.96 -6.86 -25.86
C HIS A 185 -10.38 -6.44 -24.43
N PHE A 186 -9.43 -6.10 -23.58
CA PHE A 186 -9.69 -5.64 -22.22
C PHE A 186 -9.77 -4.12 -22.12
N PHE A 187 -9.08 -3.43 -23.00
CA PHE A 187 -8.93 -1.97 -23.00
C PHE A 187 -9.24 -1.43 -24.39
N PRO A 188 -10.52 -1.44 -24.81
CA PRO A 188 -10.91 -0.98 -26.13
C PRO A 188 -10.66 0.52 -26.29
N ALA A 189 -10.36 0.94 -27.52
CA ALA A 189 -10.35 2.36 -27.85
C ALA A 189 -11.81 2.88 -27.83
N THR A 190 -12.10 3.82 -26.94
CA THR A 190 -13.42 4.43 -26.77
C THR A 190 -13.29 5.90 -26.45
N ASP A 191 -14.24 6.69 -26.90
CA ASP A 191 -14.38 8.13 -26.57
C ASP A 191 -15.14 8.34 -25.25
N SER A 192 -15.64 7.27 -24.64
CA SER A 192 -16.32 7.31 -23.34
C SER A 192 -15.37 7.76 -22.23
N LEU A 193 -15.94 8.42 -21.20
CA LEU A 193 -15.23 8.74 -19.97
C LEU A 193 -14.93 7.46 -19.20
N LYS A 194 -13.65 7.14 -18.96
CA LYS A 194 -13.20 5.88 -18.36
C LYS A 194 -12.90 6.05 -16.86
N LEU A 195 -13.76 5.48 -16.02
CA LEU A 195 -13.52 5.34 -14.60
C LEU A 195 -12.86 3.99 -14.32
N LEU A 196 -11.74 3.98 -13.58
CA LEU A 196 -10.99 2.76 -13.36
C LEU A 196 -10.66 2.54 -11.89
N TYR A 197 -10.77 1.29 -11.47
CA TYR A 197 -10.25 0.77 -10.21
C TYR A 197 -9.31 -0.39 -10.49
N ALA A 198 -8.12 -0.35 -9.91
CA ALA A 198 -7.19 -1.47 -9.96
C ALA A 198 -6.75 -1.87 -8.54
N GLY A 199 -6.97 -3.13 -8.18
CA GLY A 199 -6.56 -3.64 -6.87
C GLY A 199 -7.37 -4.84 -6.37
N ASN A 200 -7.31 -5.08 -5.05
CA ASN A 200 -8.07 -6.13 -4.40
C ASN A 200 -9.58 -5.80 -4.41
N ILE A 201 -10.38 -6.67 -5.04
CA ILE A 201 -11.85 -6.58 -5.06
C ILE A 201 -12.37 -7.23 -3.77
N GLY A 202 -12.19 -6.53 -2.65
CA GLY A 202 -12.48 -7.02 -1.31
C GLY A 202 -13.42 -6.11 -0.51
N TYR A 203 -13.56 -6.40 0.77
CA TYR A 203 -14.46 -5.70 1.68
C TYR A 203 -14.05 -4.26 2.03
N ALA A 204 -12.82 -3.85 1.73
CA ALA A 204 -12.37 -2.49 1.99
C ALA A 204 -13.01 -1.44 1.06
N GLN A 205 -13.58 -1.88 -0.05
CA GLN A 205 -14.34 -1.05 -0.98
C GLN A 205 -15.83 -1.24 -0.78
N ASP A 206 -16.57 -0.16 -0.90
CA ASP A 206 -18.03 -0.16 -0.99
C ASP A 206 -18.43 -0.24 -2.48
N TRP A 207 -18.95 -1.38 -2.89
CA TRP A 207 -19.28 -1.65 -4.28
C TRP A 207 -20.71 -1.23 -4.64
N GLU A 208 -21.56 -1.01 -3.64
CA GLU A 208 -22.97 -0.65 -3.88
C GLU A 208 -23.12 0.73 -4.56
N PRO A 209 -22.41 1.79 -4.12
CA PRO A 209 -22.44 3.08 -4.83
C PRO A 209 -21.96 2.99 -6.28
N LEU A 210 -20.98 2.10 -6.57
CA LEU A 210 -20.51 1.88 -7.94
C LEU A 210 -21.61 1.27 -8.83
N ILE A 211 -22.26 0.22 -8.36
CA ILE A 211 -23.33 -0.46 -9.09
C ILE A 211 -24.49 0.50 -9.36
N CYS A 212 -24.95 1.23 -8.34
CA CYS A 212 -26.02 2.22 -8.51
C CYS A 212 -25.61 3.37 -9.44
N LEU A 213 -24.34 3.79 -9.42
CA LEU A 213 -23.83 4.81 -10.32
C LEU A 213 -23.77 4.31 -11.77
N ALA A 214 -23.30 3.10 -11.98
CA ALA A 214 -23.25 2.49 -13.31
C ALA A 214 -24.66 2.30 -13.91
N GLU A 215 -25.62 1.87 -13.09
CA GLU A 215 -27.03 1.76 -13.49
C GLU A 215 -27.60 3.15 -13.86
N LYS A 216 -27.36 4.16 -13.04
CA LYS A 216 -27.84 5.53 -13.28
C LYS A 216 -27.25 6.18 -14.53
N THR A 217 -26.03 5.78 -14.91
CA THR A 217 -25.30 6.29 -16.09
C THR A 217 -25.39 5.35 -17.29
N LYS A 218 -26.26 4.34 -17.25
CA LYS A 218 -26.51 3.44 -18.39
C LYS A 218 -26.99 4.25 -19.61
N GLY A 219 -26.37 4.00 -20.76
CA GLY A 219 -26.66 4.75 -21.98
C GLY A 219 -25.96 6.12 -22.08
N VAL A 220 -25.22 6.54 -21.07
CA VAL A 220 -24.31 7.69 -21.13
C VAL A 220 -22.92 7.19 -21.53
N SER A 221 -22.12 8.04 -22.20
CA SER A 221 -20.77 7.68 -22.65
C SER A 221 -19.77 7.65 -21.47
N ILE A 222 -20.03 6.76 -20.51
CA ILE A 222 -19.23 6.53 -19.30
C ILE A 222 -19.03 5.02 -19.12
N GLU A 223 -17.79 4.59 -18.95
CA GLU A 223 -17.43 3.18 -18.76
C GLU A 223 -16.63 2.96 -17.48
N TYR A 224 -16.88 1.86 -16.81
CA TYR A 224 -16.27 1.48 -15.52
C TYR A 224 -15.40 0.25 -15.71
N PHE A 225 -14.11 0.36 -15.42
CA PHE A 225 -13.14 -0.72 -15.50
C PHE A 225 -12.71 -1.13 -14.09
N ILE A 226 -12.92 -2.39 -13.73
CA ILE A 226 -12.60 -2.93 -12.42
C ILE A 226 -11.59 -4.06 -12.61
N ILE A 227 -10.35 -3.86 -12.17
CA ILE A 227 -9.23 -4.76 -12.45
C ILE A 227 -8.74 -5.39 -11.16
N GLY A 228 -8.73 -6.70 -11.08
CA GLY A 228 -8.15 -7.39 -9.94
C GLY A 228 -8.82 -8.72 -9.60
N GLU A 229 -8.46 -9.21 -8.43
CA GLU A 229 -9.05 -10.39 -7.80
C GLU A 229 -9.48 -10.08 -6.37
N GLY A 230 -10.38 -10.87 -5.81
CA GLY A 230 -10.82 -10.69 -4.44
C GLY A 230 -12.12 -11.41 -4.13
N VAL A 231 -12.46 -11.45 -2.85
CA VAL A 231 -13.63 -12.19 -2.34
C VAL A 231 -14.98 -11.61 -2.80
N MET A 232 -15.01 -10.33 -3.17
CA MET A 232 -16.22 -9.66 -3.66
C MET A 232 -16.39 -9.75 -5.18
N LYS A 233 -15.38 -10.22 -5.92
CA LYS A 233 -15.45 -10.29 -7.39
C LYS A 233 -16.64 -11.11 -7.90
N PRO A 234 -16.90 -12.34 -7.41
CA PRO A 234 -18.05 -13.13 -7.88
C PRO A 234 -19.40 -12.43 -7.62
N VAL A 235 -19.53 -11.76 -6.46
CA VAL A 235 -20.74 -11.02 -6.11
C VAL A 235 -20.94 -9.82 -7.05
N LEU A 236 -19.85 -9.14 -7.38
CA LEU A 236 -19.90 -8.00 -8.29
C LEU A 236 -20.25 -8.44 -9.73
N GLU A 237 -19.64 -9.52 -10.21
CA GLU A 237 -19.93 -10.12 -11.53
C GLU A 237 -21.40 -10.56 -11.64
N GLU A 238 -21.97 -11.12 -10.58
CA GLU A 238 -23.37 -11.50 -10.53
C GLU A 238 -24.30 -10.29 -10.62
N LYS A 239 -24.04 -9.24 -9.83
CA LYS A 239 -24.83 -8.00 -9.87
C LYS A 239 -24.76 -7.28 -11.23
N VAL A 240 -23.59 -7.21 -11.84
CA VAL A 240 -23.41 -6.63 -13.19
C VAL A 240 -24.24 -7.38 -14.22
N ARG A 241 -24.29 -8.69 -14.14
CA ARG A 241 -25.08 -9.55 -15.04
C ARG A 241 -26.59 -9.40 -14.78
N GLU A 242 -27.02 -9.41 -13.51
CA GLU A 242 -28.44 -9.28 -13.12
C GLU A 242 -29.05 -7.95 -13.58
N LEU A 243 -28.29 -6.86 -13.48
CA LEU A 243 -28.70 -5.53 -13.85
C LEU A 243 -28.38 -5.17 -15.31
N GLU A 244 -27.81 -6.14 -16.06
CA GLU A 244 -27.41 -5.95 -17.47
C GLU A 244 -26.58 -4.68 -17.68
N LEU A 245 -25.54 -4.47 -16.83
CA LEU A 245 -24.67 -3.29 -16.90
C LEU A 245 -23.59 -3.49 -17.97
N ASP A 246 -23.89 -3.11 -19.19
CA ASP A 246 -22.99 -3.18 -20.35
C ASP A 246 -21.81 -2.19 -20.28
N ASN A 247 -21.95 -1.15 -19.46
CA ASN A 247 -20.92 -0.13 -19.19
C ASN A 247 -19.96 -0.52 -18.05
N VAL A 248 -20.02 -1.75 -17.50
CA VAL A 248 -19.12 -2.22 -16.42
C VAL A 248 -18.29 -3.41 -16.89
N HIS A 249 -16.97 -3.24 -16.88
CA HIS A 249 -16.00 -4.23 -17.32
C HIS A 249 -15.18 -4.75 -16.13
N ILE A 250 -15.42 -6.01 -15.71
CA ILE A 250 -14.66 -6.66 -14.64
C ILE A 250 -13.55 -7.50 -15.28
N LEU A 251 -12.31 -7.05 -15.12
CA LEU A 251 -11.15 -7.61 -15.77
C LEU A 251 -10.31 -8.46 -14.81
N PRO A 252 -9.62 -9.49 -15.31
CA PRO A 252 -8.72 -10.29 -14.51
C PRO A 252 -7.52 -9.47 -14.05
N TYR A 253 -6.80 -10.00 -13.05
CA TYR A 253 -5.53 -9.43 -12.59
C TYR A 253 -4.58 -9.16 -13.77
N GLN A 254 -3.98 -7.97 -13.77
CA GLN A 254 -3.02 -7.54 -14.77
C GLN A 254 -1.59 -7.50 -14.17
N PRO A 255 -0.56 -7.81 -14.96
CA PRO A 255 0.83 -7.71 -14.51
C PRO A 255 1.17 -6.31 -13.98
N ARG A 256 1.92 -6.24 -12.89
CA ARG A 256 2.32 -4.96 -12.29
C ARG A 256 3.07 -4.05 -13.25
N SER A 257 3.81 -4.62 -14.20
CA SER A 257 4.52 -3.87 -15.25
C SER A 257 3.59 -3.07 -16.17
N LEU A 258 2.33 -3.49 -16.32
CA LEU A 258 1.33 -2.79 -17.13
C LEU A 258 0.59 -1.69 -16.35
N MET A 259 0.78 -1.58 -15.03
CA MET A 259 0.03 -0.62 -14.21
C MET A 259 0.21 0.85 -14.66
N PRO A 260 1.40 1.33 -15.06
CA PRO A 260 1.51 2.69 -15.60
C PRO A 260 0.62 2.92 -16.83
N SER A 261 0.59 1.95 -17.75
CA SER A 261 -0.24 2.00 -18.96
C SER A 261 -1.74 1.91 -18.66
N ILE A 262 -2.13 1.07 -17.71
CA ILE A 262 -3.50 0.94 -17.24
C ILE A 262 -3.98 2.25 -16.59
N LEU A 263 -3.16 2.87 -15.76
CA LEU A 263 -3.49 4.17 -15.19
C LEU A 263 -3.57 5.24 -16.28
N ALA A 264 -2.68 5.20 -17.27
CA ALA A 264 -2.72 6.12 -18.41
C ALA A 264 -3.97 5.95 -19.28
N TYR A 265 -4.53 4.75 -19.37
CA TYR A 265 -5.76 4.47 -20.12
C TYR A 265 -7.00 5.13 -19.50
N SER A 266 -7.06 5.28 -18.18
CA SER A 266 -8.21 5.87 -17.49
C SER A 266 -8.22 7.39 -17.53
N ASP A 267 -9.42 7.97 -17.46
CA ASP A 267 -9.61 9.41 -17.27
C ASP A 267 -9.72 9.75 -15.78
N ILE A 268 -10.39 8.89 -15.00
CA ILE A 268 -10.63 9.05 -13.57
C ILE A 268 -10.33 7.72 -12.87
N GLN A 269 -9.71 7.79 -11.70
CA GLN A 269 -9.59 6.64 -10.79
C GLN A 269 -10.61 6.77 -9.66
N PHE A 270 -11.28 5.69 -9.27
CA PHE A 270 -12.24 5.76 -8.17
C PHE A 270 -11.82 4.93 -6.96
N ILE A 271 -12.17 5.41 -5.77
CA ILE A 271 -11.99 4.73 -4.49
C ILE A 271 -13.23 5.00 -3.64
N PHE A 272 -14.06 4.00 -3.47
CA PHE A 272 -15.25 4.07 -2.62
C PHE A 272 -15.00 3.24 -1.37
N MET A 273 -14.78 3.92 -0.24
CA MET A 273 -14.39 3.26 1.02
C MET A 273 -15.60 2.64 1.69
N ASN A 274 -15.41 1.41 2.19
CA ASN A 274 -16.41 0.79 3.05
C ASN A 274 -16.47 1.56 4.39
N PRO A 275 -17.66 2.01 4.85
CA PRO A 275 -17.82 2.78 6.08
C PRO A 275 -17.26 2.11 7.35
N GLU A 276 -17.24 0.77 7.40
CA GLU A 276 -16.66 0.04 8.54
C GLU A 276 -15.13 0.06 8.56
N MET A 277 -14.49 0.35 7.42
CA MET A 277 -13.04 0.27 7.23
C MET A 277 -12.37 1.62 6.92
N GLU A 278 -13.13 2.66 6.64
CA GLU A 278 -12.62 3.96 6.19
C GLU A 278 -11.70 4.68 7.19
N MET A 279 -11.81 4.35 8.48
CA MET A 279 -10.93 4.87 9.54
C MET A 279 -9.72 3.98 9.83
N GLN A 280 -9.61 2.80 9.22
CA GLN A 280 -8.59 1.81 9.56
C GLN A 280 -7.30 1.94 8.77
N GLY A 281 -7.24 2.81 7.77
CA GLY A 281 -6.05 3.01 6.98
C GLY A 281 -6.23 3.95 5.79
N PHE A 282 -5.09 4.34 5.22
CA PHE A 282 -5.02 5.15 4.01
C PHE A 282 -4.64 4.25 2.82
N PRO A 283 -5.44 4.23 1.73
CA PRO A 283 -5.12 3.39 0.58
C PRO A 283 -3.86 3.88 -0.14
N SER A 284 -2.76 3.15 -0.02
CA SER A 284 -1.46 3.54 -0.61
C SER A 284 -1.49 3.74 -2.14
N LYS A 285 -2.47 3.14 -2.83
CA LYS A 285 -2.68 3.34 -4.28
C LYS A 285 -2.96 4.81 -4.64
N VAL A 286 -3.50 5.62 -3.72
CA VAL A 286 -3.74 7.06 -3.91
C VAL A 286 -2.48 7.76 -4.39
N TYR A 287 -1.34 7.50 -3.76
CA TYR A 287 -0.08 8.11 -4.15
C TYR A 287 0.35 7.74 -5.59
N THR A 288 0.17 6.48 -5.97
CA THR A 288 0.51 6.01 -7.32
C THR A 288 -0.41 6.63 -8.39
N ILE A 289 -1.70 6.75 -8.09
CA ILE A 289 -2.68 7.40 -8.97
C ILE A 289 -2.33 8.88 -9.16
N MET A 290 -2.06 9.59 -8.07
CA MET A 290 -1.65 10.99 -8.09
C MET A 290 -0.34 11.18 -8.88
N ALA A 291 0.64 10.30 -8.71
CA ALA A 291 1.91 10.34 -9.46
C ALA A 291 1.69 10.24 -10.97
N CYS A 292 0.73 9.42 -11.40
CA CYS A 292 0.35 9.29 -12.81
C CYS A 292 -0.54 10.45 -13.33
N GLY A 293 -0.80 11.47 -12.52
CA GLY A 293 -1.61 12.63 -12.89
C GLY A 293 -3.08 12.29 -13.16
N ARG A 294 -3.58 11.20 -12.56
CA ARG A 294 -4.99 10.82 -12.69
C ARG A 294 -5.80 11.42 -11.56
N PRO A 295 -6.90 12.14 -11.86
CA PRO A 295 -7.81 12.62 -10.83
C PRO A 295 -8.51 11.45 -10.15
N LEU A 296 -8.88 11.67 -8.88
CA LEU A 296 -9.60 10.70 -8.07
C LEU A 296 -11.06 11.11 -7.90
N LEU A 297 -11.97 10.13 -7.98
CA LEU A 297 -13.33 10.23 -7.47
C LEU A 297 -13.39 9.37 -6.20
N VAL A 298 -13.58 10.01 -5.05
CA VAL A 298 -13.51 9.31 -3.75
C VAL A 298 -14.82 9.47 -2.99
N CYS A 299 -15.35 8.34 -2.54
CA CYS A 299 -16.51 8.28 -1.68
C CYS A 299 -16.11 7.72 -0.31
N SER A 300 -16.24 8.52 0.76
CA SER A 300 -15.90 8.15 2.13
C SER A 300 -16.55 9.12 3.12
N GLY A 301 -16.55 8.79 4.42
CA GLY A 301 -17.06 9.69 5.47
C GLY A 301 -16.26 10.99 5.54
N LYS A 302 -16.94 12.07 5.97
CA LYS A 302 -16.43 13.45 5.92
C LYS A 302 -15.07 13.66 6.62
N ASP A 303 -14.85 13.01 7.75
CA ASP A 303 -13.65 13.24 8.59
C ASP A 303 -12.62 12.08 8.49
N THR A 304 -12.66 11.34 7.39
CA THR A 304 -11.75 10.23 7.19
C THR A 304 -10.37 10.68 6.71
N PRO A 305 -9.31 9.88 6.98
CA PRO A 305 -7.94 10.23 6.58
C PRO A 305 -7.80 10.54 5.08
N ILE A 306 -8.49 9.78 4.24
CA ILE A 306 -8.43 9.97 2.78
C ILE A 306 -9.11 11.27 2.34
N ILE A 307 -10.27 11.60 2.92
CA ILE A 307 -10.97 12.85 2.60
C ILE A 307 -10.15 14.06 3.03
N ASN A 308 -9.65 14.08 4.28
CA ASN A 308 -8.84 15.17 4.78
C ASN A 308 -7.58 15.41 3.93
N PHE A 309 -6.88 14.34 3.57
CA PHE A 309 -5.69 14.42 2.73
C PHE A 309 -5.99 14.96 1.33
N LEU A 310 -6.99 14.42 0.65
CA LEU A 310 -7.31 14.82 -0.72
C LEU A 310 -7.95 16.21 -0.80
N GLN A 311 -8.68 16.62 0.24
CA GLN A 311 -9.24 17.97 0.36
C GLN A 311 -8.13 19.01 0.53
N GLU A 312 -7.13 18.73 1.38
CA GLU A 312 -5.97 19.61 1.58
C GLU A 312 -5.22 19.86 0.26
N HIS A 313 -5.18 18.85 -0.59
CA HIS A 313 -4.35 18.90 -1.80
C HIS A 313 -5.13 19.20 -3.09
N GLY A 314 -6.44 19.25 -3.07
CA GLY A 314 -7.28 19.61 -4.22
C GLY A 314 -7.05 18.74 -5.47
N CYS A 315 -6.86 17.43 -5.29
CA CYS A 315 -6.52 16.49 -6.37
C CYS A 315 -7.62 15.44 -6.64
N ALA A 316 -8.83 15.64 -6.08
CA ALA A 316 -9.93 14.70 -6.18
C ALA A 316 -11.29 15.38 -6.15
N LYS A 317 -12.29 14.76 -6.75
CA LYS A 317 -13.70 14.98 -6.41
C LYS A 317 -14.04 14.12 -5.20
N LEU A 318 -14.54 14.75 -4.15
CA LEU A 318 -14.85 14.12 -2.88
C LEU A 318 -16.35 14.05 -2.67
N ILE A 319 -16.87 12.88 -2.36
CA ILE A 319 -18.26 12.60 -2.06
C ILE A 319 -18.35 12.12 -0.61
N THR A 320 -18.94 12.94 0.25
CA THR A 320 -19.03 12.64 1.71
C THR A 320 -20.48 12.45 2.17
N GLU A 321 -21.40 12.44 1.25
CA GLU A 321 -22.82 12.22 1.51
C GLU A 321 -23.07 10.78 2.04
N LYS A 322 -23.90 10.64 3.05
CA LYS A 322 -24.21 9.35 3.67
C LYS A 322 -25.30 8.58 2.91
N SER A 323 -26.30 9.29 2.41
CA SER A 323 -27.40 8.68 1.66
C SER A 323 -26.89 8.12 0.34
N LEU A 324 -27.15 6.83 0.07
CA LEU A 324 -26.75 6.17 -1.17
C LEU A 324 -27.30 6.91 -2.40
N GLU A 325 -28.56 7.24 -2.39
CA GLU A 325 -29.25 7.95 -3.48
C GLU A 325 -28.59 9.32 -3.77
N LYS A 326 -28.36 10.11 -2.71
CA LYS A 326 -27.75 11.45 -2.85
C LYS A 326 -26.29 11.37 -3.32
N LYS A 327 -25.48 10.44 -2.74
CA LYS A 327 -24.09 10.28 -3.17
C LYS A 327 -23.99 9.84 -4.64
N VAL A 328 -24.85 8.93 -5.08
CA VAL A 328 -24.93 8.48 -6.47
C VAL A 328 -25.41 9.64 -7.37
N GLY A 329 -26.39 10.43 -6.92
CA GLY A 329 -26.82 11.65 -7.61
C GLY A 329 -25.67 12.63 -7.82
N GLU A 330 -24.96 12.99 -6.74
CA GLU A 330 -23.83 13.93 -6.80
C GLU A 330 -22.68 13.43 -7.71
N MET A 331 -22.38 12.12 -7.66
CA MET A 331 -21.39 11.53 -8.56
C MET A 331 -21.82 11.61 -10.03
N ALA A 332 -23.06 11.24 -10.34
CA ALA A 332 -23.58 11.26 -11.70
C ALA A 332 -23.61 12.69 -12.28
N ASP A 333 -24.08 13.67 -11.49
CA ASP A 333 -24.15 15.07 -11.89
C ASP A 333 -22.74 15.63 -12.21
N TRP A 334 -21.77 15.29 -11.35
CA TRP A 334 -20.39 15.70 -11.59
C TRP A 334 -19.80 15.03 -12.84
N LEU A 335 -19.98 13.73 -13.03
CA LEU A 335 -19.47 13.00 -14.19
C LEU A 335 -20.07 13.51 -15.50
N ASN A 336 -21.33 13.95 -15.51
CA ASN A 336 -21.98 14.52 -16.66
C ASN A 336 -21.54 15.95 -16.98
N SER A 337 -20.99 16.68 -16.01
CA SER A 337 -20.64 18.09 -16.15
C SER A 337 -19.14 18.38 -16.15
N VAL A 338 -18.31 17.44 -15.65
CA VAL A 338 -16.87 17.63 -15.50
C VAL A 338 -16.17 17.88 -16.84
N SER A 339 -15.39 18.95 -16.87
CA SER A 339 -14.62 19.29 -18.07
C SER A 339 -13.23 18.61 -18.09
N LYS A 340 -12.68 18.42 -19.29
CA LYS A 340 -11.30 17.93 -19.45
C LYS A 340 -10.27 18.84 -18.75
N SER A 341 -10.52 20.15 -18.71
CA SER A 341 -9.66 21.10 -18.01
C SER A 341 -9.68 20.93 -16.48
N GLU A 342 -10.83 20.63 -15.91
CA GLU A 342 -10.96 20.30 -14.47
C GLU A 342 -10.24 18.99 -14.12
N LEU A 343 -10.46 17.94 -14.91
CA LEU A 343 -9.74 16.66 -14.71
C LEU A 343 -8.23 16.86 -14.80
N ALA A 344 -7.75 17.64 -15.77
CA ALA A 344 -6.35 17.95 -15.92
C ALA A 344 -5.79 18.78 -14.73
N LEU A 345 -6.58 19.68 -14.15
CA LEU A 345 -6.19 20.45 -12.97
C LEU A 345 -6.04 19.54 -11.74
N LEU A 346 -7.04 18.72 -11.47
CA LEU A 346 -7.00 17.75 -10.35
C LEU A 346 -5.79 16.81 -10.48
N GLY A 347 -5.53 16.31 -11.68
CA GLY A 347 -4.38 15.46 -11.96
C GLY A 347 -3.04 16.17 -11.75
N ARG A 348 -2.88 17.42 -12.21
CA ARG A 348 -1.65 18.21 -11.98
C ARG A 348 -1.39 18.47 -10.49
N ASN A 349 -2.43 18.83 -9.74
CA ASN A 349 -2.30 19.03 -8.29
C ASN A 349 -1.76 17.77 -7.61
N GLY A 350 -2.27 16.59 -8.00
CA GLY A 350 -1.77 15.31 -7.50
C GLY A 350 -0.28 15.09 -7.78
N VAL A 351 0.16 15.33 -9.02
CA VAL A 351 1.58 15.19 -9.43
C VAL A 351 2.49 16.11 -8.61
N GLU A 352 2.10 17.36 -8.40
CA GLU A 352 2.88 18.34 -7.63
C GLU A 352 3.05 17.90 -6.17
N VAL A 353 1.99 17.41 -5.54
CA VAL A 353 2.04 16.89 -4.17
C VAL A 353 2.98 15.70 -4.06
N ILE A 354 2.89 14.75 -5.00
CA ILE A 354 3.76 13.57 -4.99
C ILE A 354 5.22 13.97 -5.17
N LYS A 355 5.54 14.82 -6.14
CA LYS A 355 6.92 15.27 -6.37
C LYS A 355 7.51 15.96 -5.14
N ARG A 356 6.72 16.78 -4.46
CA ARG A 356 7.16 17.56 -3.32
C ARG A 356 7.30 16.76 -2.03
N LEU A 357 6.41 15.79 -1.76
CA LEU A 357 6.27 15.19 -0.44
C LEU A 357 6.48 13.68 -0.41
N TYR A 358 6.19 12.97 -1.52
CA TYR A 358 6.07 11.51 -1.54
C TYR A 358 6.91 10.83 -2.63
N SER A 359 7.75 11.58 -3.36
CA SER A 359 8.69 10.98 -4.30
C SER A 359 9.73 10.14 -3.56
N LYS A 360 10.27 9.13 -4.25
CA LYS A 360 11.32 8.26 -3.72
C LYS A 360 12.50 9.05 -3.16
N ASP A 361 12.95 10.08 -3.86
CA ASP A 361 14.10 10.89 -3.45
C ASP A 361 13.82 11.68 -2.16
N VAL A 362 12.64 12.32 -2.08
CA VAL A 362 12.25 13.10 -0.90
C VAL A 362 12.08 12.21 0.34
N VAL A 363 11.46 11.05 0.17
CA VAL A 363 11.22 10.15 1.31
C VAL A 363 12.49 9.41 1.73
N THR A 364 13.32 9.00 0.78
CA THR A 364 14.61 8.37 1.12
C THR A 364 15.55 9.36 1.79
N GLN A 365 15.54 10.64 1.41
CA GLN A 365 16.32 11.66 2.10
C GLN A 365 15.91 11.79 3.58
N LYS A 366 14.62 11.73 3.91
CA LYS A 366 14.16 11.71 5.32
C LYS A 366 14.75 10.54 6.12
N TYR A 367 14.90 9.36 5.48
CA TYR A 367 15.56 8.23 6.15
C TYR A 367 17.08 8.44 6.29
N VAL A 368 17.72 9.08 5.30
CA VAL A 368 19.14 9.44 5.40
C VAL A 368 19.36 10.40 6.56
N ASP A 369 18.57 11.48 6.60
CA ASP A 369 18.64 12.50 7.66
C ASP A 369 18.41 11.87 9.05
N LEU A 370 17.44 10.97 9.15
CA LEU A 370 17.18 10.23 10.40
C LEU A 370 18.39 9.38 10.81
N VAL A 371 18.99 8.63 9.87
CA VAL A 371 20.13 7.77 10.15
C VAL A 371 21.37 8.59 10.56
N GLU A 372 21.57 9.75 9.95
CA GLU A 372 22.70 10.65 10.27
C GLU A 372 22.54 11.34 11.63
N ALA A 373 21.28 11.51 12.07
CA ALA A 373 20.96 12.12 13.38
C ALA A 373 21.06 11.12 14.55
N LEU A 374 21.17 9.79 14.30
CA LEU A 374 21.27 8.75 15.33
C LEU A 374 22.70 8.53 15.81
#